data_98a052e0647c6f42ff6c2a970e3a238f
#
_entry.id   98a052e0647c6f42ff6c2a970e3a238f
#
_cell.length_a   1.000
_cell.length_b   1.000
_cell.length_c   1.000
_cell.angle_alpha   90.00
_cell.angle_beta   90.00
_cell.angle_gamma   90.00
#
_symmetry.space_group_name_H-M   'P 1'
#
loop_
_entity.id
_entity.type
_entity.pdbx_description
1 polymer ?
#
loop_
_entity_poly.entity_id
_entity_poly.type
_entity_poly.pdbx_seq_one_letter_code
_entity_poly.pdbx_strand_id
1 'polypeptide(L)'
;PLVEQFALGTEQVIVAGSTWPIDEQFLARYISEHENVKLILVPHEIDTAHLHHIFQIFEGRYVRYTEATSYNVNKPRVLLVDTIGVLSSIYRYGHVAYIGGGFGVGIHNTLEAAVYGIPVVFGPKWKKFREARGLLKAGAAITVNNYNELAAALNIAFETQDQMGQAAMNYVNSETGATEKILKYLKVILL
;
A
#
# COMPACT_ATOMS: atom_id res chain seq x y z
N PRO A 1 6.24 17.55 -4.84
CA PRO A 1 5.76 17.18 -3.49
C PRO A 1 6.85 16.45 -2.71
N LEU A 2 6.85 16.52 -1.35
CA LEU A 2 7.86 15.85 -0.53
C LEU A 2 7.86 14.33 -0.69
N VAL A 3 6.68 13.73 -0.87
CA VAL A 3 6.54 12.28 -1.11
C VAL A 3 7.22 11.88 -2.42
N GLU A 4 7.04 12.65 -3.47
CA GLU A 4 7.73 12.43 -4.74
C GLU A 4 9.26 12.51 -4.56
N GLN A 5 9.74 13.54 -3.88
CA GLN A 5 11.16 13.70 -3.60
C GLN A 5 11.71 12.51 -2.78
N PHE A 6 10.95 12.00 -1.80
CA PHE A 6 11.32 10.80 -1.04
C PHE A 6 11.41 9.56 -1.95
N ALA A 7 10.48 9.41 -2.88
CA ALA A 7 10.41 8.25 -3.77
C ALA A 7 11.43 8.30 -4.92
N LEU A 8 11.99 9.48 -5.22
CA LEU A 8 13.03 9.61 -6.24
C LEU A 8 14.31 8.91 -5.82
N GLY A 9 14.91 8.18 -6.76
CA GLY A 9 16.17 7.46 -6.55
C GLY A 9 16.13 6.11 -7.26
N THR A 10 17.10 5.27 -6.95
CA THR A 10 17.23 3.92 -7.50
C THR A 10 16.62 2.86 -6.58
N GLU A 11 16.20 3.26 -5.38
CA GLU A 11 15.63 2.36 -4.39
C GLU A 11 14.20 1.95 -4.77
N GLN A 12 13.85 0.73 -4.43
CA GLN A 12 12.48 0.24 -4.54
C GLN A 12 11.60 0.84 -3.43
N VAL A 13 10.38 1.25 -3.76
CA VAL A 13 9.48 1.91 -2.82
C VAL A 13 8.26 1.04 -2.52
N ILE A 14 8.06 0.72 -1.25
CA ILE A 14 6.81 0.15 -0.74
C ILE A 14 5.93 1.29 -0.23
N VAL A 15 4.67 1.35 -0.67
CA VAL A 15 3.64 2.15 -0.01
C VAL A 15 2.76 1.22 0.81
N ALA A 16 2.86 1.33 2.13
CA ALA A 16 2.08 0.54 3.06
C ALA A 16 0.94 1.39 3.64
N GLY A 17 -0.28 1.12 3.19
CA GLY A 17 -1.46 1.89 3.58
C GLY A 17 -2.33 1.19 4.61
N SER A 18 -2.88 1.98 5.54
CA SER A 18 -3.78 1.54 6.61
C SER A 18 -3.19 0.40 7.46
N THR A 19 -1.92 0.56 7.85
CA THR A 19 -1.18 -0.45 8.60
C THR A 19 -1.63 -0.52 10.06
N TRP A 20 -1.44 -1.68 10.67
CA TRP A 20 -1.68 -2.00 12.06
C TRP A 20 -0.39 -2.56 12.69
N PRO A 21 -0.28 -2.68 14.03
CA PRO A 21 0.98 -3.02 14.69
C PRO A 21 1.70 -4.27 14.16
N ILE A 22 0.96 -5.33 13.77
CA ILE A 22 1.57 -6.54 13.21
C ILE A 22 2.16 -6.28 11.82
N ASP A 23 1.44 -5.52 10.98
CA ASP A 23 1.90 -5.14 9.65
C ASP A 23 3.20 -4.33 9.76
N GLU A 24 3.23 -3.38 10.69
CA GLU A 24 4.36 -2.47 10.94
C GLU A 24 5.60 -3.20 11.44
N GLN A 25 5.44 -4.16 12.35
CA GLN A 25 6.54 -5.03 12.81
C GLN A 25 7.16 -5.83 11.66
N PHE A 26 6.35 -6.41 10.79
CA PHE A 26 6.83 -7.15 9.62
C PHE A 26 7.54 -6.24 8.64
N LEU A 27 6.97 -5.06 8.35
CA LEU A 27 7.58 -4.09 7.45
C LEU A 27 8.88 -3.50 8.01
N ALA A 28 8.94 -3.21 9.32
CA ALA A 28 10.16 -2.72 9.96
C ALA A 28 11.30 -3.76 9.86
N ARG A 29 10.98 -5.05 10.08
CA ARG A 29 11.92 -6.14 9.88
C ARG A 29 12.37 -6.21 8.43
N TYR A 30 11.46 -6.18 7.46
CA TYR A 30 11.79 -6.22 6.04
C TYR A 30 12.74 -5.07 5.63
N ILE A 31 12.44 -3.84 6.04
CA ILE A 31 13.29 -2.67 5.78
C ILE A 31 14.68 -2.79 6.44
N SER A 32 14.78 -3.47 7.60
CA SER A 32 16.08 -3.70 8.24
C SER A 32 16.95 -4.71 7.48
N GLU A 33 16.33 -5.69 6.83
CA GLU A 33 17.00 -6.75 6.07
C GLU A 33 17.31 -6.36 4.60
N HIS A 34 16.68 -5.27 4.06
CA HIS A 34 16.78 -4.86 2.65
C HIS A 34 17.19 -3.39 2.52
N GLU A 35 18.48 -3.13 2.34
CA GLU A 35 19.02 -1.76 2.32
C GLU A 35 18.56 -0.92 1.10
N ASN A 36 18.23 -1.56 -0.02
CA ASN A 36 17.80 -0.91 -1.26
C ASN A 36 16.28 -0.68 -1.33
N VAL A 37 15.58 -0.67 -0.18
CA VAL A 37 14.13 -0.47 -0.13
C VAL A 37 13.80 0.73 0.75
N LYS A 38 12.90 1.57 0.25
CA LYS A 38 12.24 2.67 0.98
C LYS A 38 10.81 2.28 1.31
N LEU A 39 10.30 2.80 2.42
CA LEU A 39 8.94 2.58 2.89
C LEU A 39 8.22 3.90 3.10
N ILE A 40 7.07 4.06 2.46
CA ILE A 40 6.09 5.08 2.82
C ILE A 40 5.05 4.38 3.68
N LEU A 41 5.06 4.66 4.98
CA LEU A 41 4.19 4.05 5.97
C LEU A 41 3.03 4.97 6.31
N VAL A 42 1.81 4.50 6.08
CA VAL A 42 0.57 5.25 6.36
C VAL A 42 -0.27 4.44 7.34
N PRO A 43 -0.14 4.66 8.66
CA PRO A 43 -0.88 3.92 9.68
C PRO A 43 -2.39 4.14 9.54
N HIS A 44 -3.18 3.15 9.97
CA HIS A 44 -4.64 3.31 10.03
C HIS A 44 -5.07 4.31 11.09
N GLU A 45 -4.38 4.30 12.22
CA GLU A 45 -4.59 5.22 13.34
C GLU A 45 -3.32 6.03 13.59
N ILE A 46 -3.49 7.32 13.89
CA ILE A 46 -2.38 8.26 14.12
C ILE A 46 -2.44 8.87 15.53
N ASP A 47 -3.06 8.16 16.49
CA ASP A 47 -3.03 8.57 17.88
C ASP A 47 -1.60 8.49 18.46
N THR A 48 -1.40 9.23 19.56
CA THR A 48 -0.07 9.37 20.16
C THR A 48 0.55 8.04 20.60
N ALA A 49 -0.26 7.09 21.10
CA ALA A 49 0.24 5.81 21.59
C ALA A 49 0.72 4.93 20.43
N HIS A 50 -0.07 4.89 19.35
CA HIS A 50 0.29 4.14 18.14
C HIS A 50 1.52 4.73 17.45
N LEU A 51 1.57 6.05 17.26
CA LEU A 51 2.75 6.71 16.71
C LEU A 51 4.00 6.45 17.56
N HIS A 52 3.88 6.48 18.90
CA HIS A 52 5.01 6.16 19.78
C HIS A 52 5.51 4.72 19.59
N HIS A 53 4.61 3.75 19.41
CA HIS A 53 4.98 2.38 19.08
C HIS A 53 5.76 2.30 17.75
N ILE A 54 5.27 2.98 16.70
CA ILE A 54 5.96 3.05 15.40
C ILE A 54 7.36 3.65 15.56
N PHE A 55 7.51 4.72 16.36
CA PHE A 55 8.81 5.35 16.61
C PHE A 55 9.83 4.38 17.22
N GLN A 56 9.36 3.50 18.12
CA GLN A 56 10.21 2.49 18.74
C GLN A 56 10.67 1.41 17.76
N ILE A 57 9.76 0.87 16.95
CA ILE A 57 10.11 -0.24 16.03
C ILE A 57 10.98 0.20 14.85
N PHE A 58 10.89 1.46 14.43
CA PHE A 58 11.73 2.00 13.36
C PHE A 58 13.04 2.67 13.85
N GLU A 59 13.22 2.84 15.16
CA GLU A 59 14.50 3.27 15.80
C GLU A 59 15.17 4.46 15.12
N GLY A 60 14.42 5.53 14.84
CA GLY A 60 14.95 6.76 14.23
C GLY A 60 15.29 6.67 12.73
N ARG A 61 14.97 5.55 12.07
CA ARG A 61 15.15 5.37 10.61
C ARG A 61 14.02 5.97 9.78
N TYR A 62 13.27 6.91 10.34
CA TYR A 62 12.10 7.54 9.72
C TYR A 62 12.19 9.07 9.78
N VAL A 63 11.40 9.71 8.91
CA VAL A 63 11.00 11.11 9.03
C VAL A 63 9.47 11.17 9.00
N ARG A 64 8.88 12.02 9.86
CA ARG A 64 7.44 12.26 9.84
C ARG A 64 7.08 13.19 8.68
N TYR A 65 6.00 12.89 7.99
CA TYR A 65 5.55 13.72 6.86
C TYR A 65 5.27 15.17 7.27
N THR A 66 4.70 15.39 8.47
CA THR A 66 4.44 16.73 9.03
C THR A 66 5.72 17.51 9.39
N GLU A 67 6.87 16.84 9.56
CA GLU A 67 8.18 17.42 9.89
C GLU A 67 9.16 17.34 8.72
N ALA A 68 8.74 16.72 7.62
CA ALA A 68 9.58 16.54 6.44
C ALA A 68 9.81 17.87 5.71
N THR A 69 11.04 18.05 5.26
CA THR A 69 11.48 19.18 4.42
C THR A 69 12.31 18.64 3.26
N SER A 70 12.57 19.48 2.25
CA SER A 70 13.46 19.11 1.16
C SER A 70 14.88 18.74 1.59
N TYR A 71 15.31 19.17 2.78
CA TYR A 71 16.64 18.89 3.33
C TYR A 71 16.74 17.57 4.09
N ASN A 72 15.64 17.07 4.67
CA ASN A 72 15.66 15.89 5.53
C ASN A 72 14.90 14.69 4.99
N VAL A 73 14.01 14.87 4.00
CA VAL A 73 13.10 13.80 3.52
C VAL A 73 13.84 12.60 2.92
N ASN A 74 15.00 12.80 2.33
CA ASN A 74 15.79 11.72 1.71
C ASN A 74 16.85 11.08 2.64
N LYS A 75 16.97 11.54 3.90
CA LYS A 75 17.96 10.99 4.83
C LYS A 75 17.57 9.61 5.37
N PRO A 76 16.34 9.39 5.86
CA PRO A 76 15.88 8.07 6.32
C PRO A 76 15.26 7.27 5.17
N ARG A 77 15.14 5.95 5.38
CA ARG A 77 14.48 5.04 4.44
C ARG A 77 12.98 4.87 4.69
N VAL A 78 12.42 5.52 5.71
CA VAL A 78 11.00 5.45 6.05
C VAL A 78 10.42 6.86 6.11
N LEU A 79 9.38 7.09 5.33
CA LEU A 79 8.51 8.27 5.44
C LEU A 79 7.24 7.85 6.17
N LEU A 80 7.10 8.28 7.42
CA LEU A 80 5.88 8.06 8.21
C LEU A 80 4.87 9.16 7.93
N VAL A 81 3.76 8.79 7.33
CA VAL A 81 2.67 9.72 7.00
C VAL A 81 1.72 9.82 8.18
N ASP A 82 1.89 10.83 8.98
CA ASP A 82 1.16 11.12 10.20
C ASP A 82 0.02 12.14 9.99
N THR A 83 -0.64 12.06 8.83
CA THR A 83 -1.79 12.89 8.47
C THR A 83 -2.84 12.07 7.71
N ILE A 84 -4.09 12.53 7.76
CA ILE A 84 -5.23 11.85 7.15
C ILE A 84 -5.52 12.41 5.75
N GLY A 85 -6.11 11.57 4.87
CA GLY A 85 -6.71 12.00 3.60
C GLY A 85 -5.76 12.03 2.40
N VAL A 86 -4.49 11.60 2.56
CA VAL A 86 -3.49 11.65 1.48
C VAL A 86 -3.14 10.29 0.87
N LEU A 87 -3.52 9.17 1.54
CA LEU A 87 -3.10 7.81 1.19
C LEU A 87 -3.41 7.45 -0.27
N SER A 88 -4.65 7.67 -0.72
CA SER A 88 -5.06 7.31 -2.08
C SER A 88 -4.19 7.96 -3.17
N SER A 89 -3.68 9.16 -2.93
CA SER A 89 -2.79 9.85 -3.86
C SER A 89 -1.31 9.43 -3.73
N ILE A 90 -0.93 8.86 -2.59
CA ILE A 90 0.45 8.45 -2.30
C ILE A 90 0.82 7.14 -3.02
N TYR A 91 -0.12 6.24 -3.26
CA TYR A 91 0.14 4.96 -3.94
C TYR A 91 0.85 5.12 -5.30
N ARG A 92 0.65 6.23 -5.99
CA ARG A 92 1.33 6.53 -7.28
C ARG A 92 2.85 6.55 -7.20
N TYR A 93 3.42 6.70 -6.01
CA TYR A 93 4.86 6.77 -5.79
C TYR A 93 5.47 5.42 -5.41
N GLY A 94 4.64 4.39 -5.25
CA GLY A 94 5.08 3.04 -4.90
C GLY A 94 5.40 2.18 -6.11
N HIS A 95 6.36 1.30 -5.96
CA HIS A 95 6.59 0.16 -6.85
C HIS A 95 5.73 -1.03 -6.45
N VAL A 96 5.44 -1.17 -5.16
CA VAL A 96 4.56 -2.19 -4.57
C VAL A 96 3.68 -1.53 -3.51
N ALA A 97 2.41 -1.91 -3.46
CA ALA A 97 1.50 -1.54 -2.39
C ALA A 97 1.35 -2.68 -1.39
N TYR A 98 1.46 -2.36 -0.10
CA TYR A 98 1.04 -3.24 0.98
C TYR A 98 -0.25 -2.69 1.61
N ILE A 99 -1.29 -3.53 1.74
CA ILE A 99 -2.56 -3.13 2.35
C ILE A 99 -2.68 -3.76 3.74
N GLY A 100 -2.69 -2.90 4.75
CA GLY A 100 -2.72 -3.29 6.15
C GLY A 100 -4.06 -3.86 6.63
N GLY A 101 -4.07 -4.32 7.87
CA GLY A 101 -5.23 -4.88 8.57
C GLY A 101 -5.46 -6.37 8.35
N GLY A 102 -4.80 -6.96 7.37
CA GLY A 102 -5.01 -8.35 6.99
C GLY A 102 -4.67 -9.38 8.06
N PHE A 103 -3.83 -9.06 9.02
CA PHE A 103 -3.53 -9.92 10.17
C PHE A 103 -4.47 -9.69 11.37
N GLY A 104 -5.26 -8.62 11.36
CA GLY A 104 -6.14 -8.21 12.45
C GLY A 104 -7.62 -8.18 12.07
N VAL A 105 -8.12 -7.00 11.79
CA VAL A 105 -9.55 -6.69 11.57
C VAL A 105 -10.05 -7.05 10.15
N GLY A 106 -9.16 -7.20 9.20
CA GLY A 106 -9.40 -7.39 7.77
C GLY A 106 -8.71 -6.30 6.96
N ILE A 107 -8.42 -6.60 5.68
CA ILE A 107 -7.74 -5.65 4.80
C ILE A 107 -8.58 -4.41 4.53
N HIS A 108 -7.90 -3.34 4.15
CA HIS A 108 -8.53 -2.10 3.69
C HIS A 108 -8.71 -2.09 2.15
N ASN A 109 -9.04 -0.92 1.58
CA ASN A 109 -9.35 -0.77 0.16
C ASN A 109 -8.14 -1.07 -0.73
N THR A 110 -8.20 -2.16 -1.48
CA THR A 110 -7.14 -2.58 -2.41
C THR A 110 -7.17 -1.82 -3.74
N LEU A 111 -8.34 -1.28 -4.13
CA LEU A 111 -8.49 -0.58 -5.40
C LEU A 111 -7.77 0.77 -5.42
N GLU A 112 -7.61 1.41 -4.25
CA GLU A 112 -6.86 2.68 -4.15
C GLU A 112 -5.41 2.54 -4.61
N ALA A 113 -4.82 1.36 -4.44
CA ALA A 113 -3.49 1.04 -4.94
C ALA A 113 -3.53 0.51 -6.38
N ALA A 114 -4.45 -0.43 -6.66
CA ALA A 114 -4.53 -1.12 -7.95
C ALA A 114 -4.76 -0.18 -9.14
N VAL A 115 -5.44 0.96 -8.93
CA VAL A 115 -5.69 1.97 -9.99
C VAL A 115 -4.40 2.61 -10.52
N TYR A 116 -3.30 2.54 -9.78
CA TYR A 116 -1.99 3.03 -10.22
C TYR A 116 -1.16 1.99 -10.97
N GLY A 117 -1.69 0.78 -11.18
CA GLY A 117 -0.97 -0.25 -11.90
C GLY A 117 0.26 -0.76 -11.16
N ILE A 118 0.15 -0.95 -9.84
CA ILE A 118 1.22 -1.52 -9.01
C ILE A 118 0.77 -2.82 -8.37
N PRO A 119 1.67 -3.79 -8.13
CA PRO A 119 1.39 -5.01 -7.38
C PRO A 119 0.82 -4.73 -6.00
N VAL A 120 -0.10 -5.58 -5.54
CA VAL A 120 -0.74 -5.43 -4.24
C VAL A 120 -0.46 -6.64 -3.35
N VAL A 121 0.06 -6.41 -2.13
CA VAL A 121 0.33 -7.44 -1.14
C VAL A 121 -0.50 -7.20 0.11
N PHE A 122 -1.07 -8.24 0.72
CA PHE A 122 -1.89 -8.12 1.92
C PHE A 122 -1.94 -9.41 2.75
N GLY A 123 -2.29 -9.28 4.03
CA GLY A 123 -2.44 -10.39 4.97
C GLY A 123 -3.68 -11.27 4.71
N PRO A 124 -3.90 -12.34 5.53
CA PRO A 124 -4.82 -13.45 5.20
C PRO A 124 -6.32 -13.13 5.34
N LYS A 125 -6.72 -12.05 6.03
CA LYS A 125 -8.13 -11.75 6.27
C LYS A 125 -8.76 -10.90 5.15
N TRP A 126 -8.73 -11.40 3.92
CA TRP A 126 -9.22 -10.72 2.71
C TRP A 126 -10.52 -11.33 2.13
N LYS A 127 -10.94 -12.53 2.55
CA LYS A 127 -12.01 -13.30 1.88
C LYS A 127 -13.36 -12.58 1.78
N LYS A 128 -13.62 -11.59 2.64
CA LYS A 128 -14.84 -10.75 2.61
C LYS A 128 -14.84 -9.72 1.46
N PHE A 129 -13.68 -9.43 0.89
CA PHE A 129 -13.48 -8.35 -0.07
C PHE A 129 -13.45 -8.92 -1.48
N ARG A 130 -14.47 -8.57 -2.27
CA ARG A 130 -14.63 -9.04 -3.66
C ARG A 130 -13.44 -8.60 -4.52
N GLU A 131 -12.99 -7.38 -4.32
CA GLU A 131 -11.90 -6.74 -5.07
C GLU A 131 -10.58 -7.49 -4.87
N ALA A 132 -10.26 -7.85 -3.63
CA ALA A 132 -9.06 -8.62 -3.32
C ALA A 132 -9.07 -9.99 -4.01
N ARG A 133 -10.23 -10.66 -4.04
CA ARG A 133 -10.41 -11.93 -4.78
C ARG A 133 -10.18 -11.73 -6.27
N GLY A 134 -10.70 -10.65 -6.83
CA GLY A 134 -10.52 -10.32 -8.24
C GLY A 134 -9.05 -10.07 -8.59
N LEU A 135 -8.35 -9.27 -7.79
CA LEU A 135 -6.92 -8.98 -7.96
C LEU A 135 -6.04 -10.24 -7.84
N LEU A 136 -6.33 -11.12 -6.85
CA LEU A 136 -5.64 -12.41 -6.73
C LEU A 136 -5.85 -13.28 -7.98
N LYS A 137 -7.09 -13.39 -8.47
CA LYS A 137 -7.41 -14.16 -9.67
C LYS A 137 -6.76 -13.59 -10.94
N ALA A 138 -6.61 -12.28 -11.01
CA ALA A 138 -5.96 -11.59 -12.11
C ALA A 138 -4.42 -11.71 -12.09
N GLY A 139 -3.84 -12.22 -10.99
CA GLY A 139 -2.39 -12.23 -10.80
C GLY A 139 -1.80 -10.85 -10.47
N ALA A 140 -2.63 -9.94 -9.97
CA ALA A 140 -2.26 -8.57 -9.59
C ALA A 140 -1.94 -8.43 -8.10
N ALA A 141 -2.25 -9.46 -7.29
CA ALA A 141 -2.04 -9.41 -5.86
C ALA A 141 -1.49 -10.74 -5.30
N ILE A 142 -0.84 -10.65 -4.14
CA ILE A 142 -0.35 -11.79 -3.36
C ILE A 142 -0.87 -11.66 -1.93
N THR A 143 -1.39 -12.76 -1.36
CA THR A 143 -1.77 -12.83 0.05
C THR A 143 -0.74 -13.61 0.85
N VAL A 144 -0.48 -13.19 2.09
CA VAL A 144 0.58 -13.72 2.94
C VAL A 144 0.07 -14.04 4.34
N ASN A 145 0.63 -15.05 5.00
CA ASN A 145 0.18 -15.51 6.32
C ASN A 145 1.18 -15.22 7.44
N ASN A 146 2.41 -14.87 7.11
CA ASN A 146 3.49 -14.63 8.06
C ASN A 146 4.59 -13.77 7.43
N TYR A 147 5.60 -13.43 8.23
CA TYR A 147 6.72 -12.62 7.78
C TYR A 147 7.49 -13.24 6.60
N ASN A 148 7.78 -14.53 6.63
CA ASN A 148 8.59 -15.17 5.58
C ASN A 148 7.85 -15.13 4.22
N GLU A 149 6.53 -15.34 4.24
CA GLU A 149 5.69 -15.20 3.06
C GLU A 149 5.62 -13.74 2.61
N LEU A 150 5.56 -12.77 3.54
CA LEU A 150 5.59 -11.35 3.21
C LEU A 150 6.89 -10.98 2.48
N ALA A 151 8.03 -11.37 3.04
CA ALA A 151 9.33 -11.06 2.42
C ALA A 151 9.44 -11.67 1.01
N ALA A 152 9.05 -12.92 0.85
CA ALA A 152 9.02 -13.58 -0.46
C ALA A 152 8.06 -12.87 -1.44
N ALA A 153 6.85 -12.50 -0.98
CA ALA A 153 5.86 -11.83 -1.81
C ALA A 153 6.31 -10.44 -2.26
N LEU A 154 6.97 -9.67 -1.39
CA LEU A 154 7.51 -8.36 -1.75
C LEU A 154 8.63 -8.50 -2.80
N ASN A 155 9.52 -9.48 -2.66
CA ASN A 155 10.57 -9.74 -3.64
C ASN A 155 9.96 -10.12 -5.00
N ILE A 156 9.00 -11.05 -5.03
CA ILE A 156 8.28 -11.43 -6.26
C ILE A 156 7.59 -10.20 -6.87
N ALA A 157 6.91 -9.39 -6.07
CA ALA A 157 6.20 -8.22 -6.53
C ALA A 157 7.13 -7.18 -7.17
N PHE A 158 8.34 -7.00 -6.64
CA PHE A 158 9.35 -6.14 -7.24
C PHE A 158 9.90 -6.72 -8.56
N GLU A 159 10.18 -8.01 -8.59
CA GLU A 159 10.71 -8.69 -9.79
C GLU A 159 9.69 -8.73 -10.94
N THR A 160 8.40 -8.82 -10.62
CA THR A 160 7.31 -8.95 -11.60
C THR A 160 6.41 -7.71 -11.66
N GLN A 161 6.93 -6.54 -11.25
CA GLN A 161 6.18 -5.30 -11.09
C GLN A 161 5.34 -4.96 -12.34
N ASP A 162 5.94 -4.95 -13.51
CA ASP A 162 5.27 -4.59 -14.77
C ASP A 162 4.12 -5.56 -15.09
N GLN A 163 4.35 -6.86 -14.91
CA GLN A 163 3.34 -7.89 -15.19
C GLN A 163 2.16 -7.78 -14.22
N MET A 164 2.43 -7.71 -12.92
CA MET A 164 1.40 -7.59 -11.89
C MET A 164 0.68 -6.24 -11.97
N GLY A 165 1.41 -5.17 -12.25
CA GLY A 165 0.87 -3.83 -12.43
C GLY A 165 -0.09 -3.76 -13.63
N GLN A 166 0.28 -4.35 -14.76
CA GLN A 166 -0.62 -4.44 -15.93
C GLN A 166 -1.86 -5.28 -15.61
N ALA A 167 -1.72 -6.37 -14.86
CA ALA A 167 -2.86 -7.18 -14.41
C ALA A 167 -3.80 -6.37 -13.47
N ALA A 168 -3.24 -5.53 -12.58
CA ALA A 168 -4.02 -4.62 -11.72
C ALA A 168 -4.82 -3.62 -12.55
N MET A 169 -4.19 -2.95 -13.52
CA MET A 169 -4.86 -2.00 -14.43
C MET A 169 -5.97 -2.67 -15.23
N ASN A 170 -5.70 -3.85 -15.79
CA ASN A 170 -6.71 -4.59 -16.56
C ASN A 170 -7.92 -4.97 -15.70
N TYR A 171 -7.69 -5.45 -14.48
CA TYR A 171 -8.76 -5.76 -13.54
C TYR A 171 -9.60 -4.52 -13.21
N VAL A 172 -8.96 -3.41 -12.82
CA VAL A 172 -9.67 -2.17 -12.50
C VAL A 172 -10.50 -1.69 -13.69
N ASN A 173 -9.94 -1.68 -14.90
CA ASN A 173 -10.64 -1.25 -16.10
C ASN A 173 -11.85 -2.14 -16.42
N SER A 174 -11.74 -3.46 -16.17
CA SER A 174 -12.86 -4.41 -16.40
C SER A 174 -14.04 -4.22 -15.43
N GLU A 175 -13.77 -3.67 -14.25
CA GLU A 175 -14.80 -3.42 -13.20
C GLU A 175 -15.39 -2.00 -13.26
N THR A 176 -14.96 -1.15 -14.20
CA THR A 176 -15.50 0.20 -14.39
C THR A 176 -16.88 0.21 -15.08
N GLY A 177 -17.53 1.38 -15.13
CA GLY A 177 -18.79 1.57 -15.85
C GLY A 177 -20.06 1.35 -15.00
N ALA A 178 -19.94 1.26 -13.67
CA ALA A 178 -21.10 1.13 -12.79
C ALA A 178 -22.07 2.33 -12.93
N THR A 179 -21.56 3.53 -12.99
CA THR A 179 -22.36 4.76 -13.15
C THR A 179 -23.15 4.75 -14.46
N GLU A 180 -22.53 4.37 -15.57
CA GLU A 180 -23.21 4.29 -16.87
C GLU A 180 -24.33 3.23 -16.87
N LYS A 181 -24.08 2.07 -16.26
CA LYS A 181 -25.07 1.00 -16.11
C LYS A 181 -26.26 1.48 -15.28
N ILE A 182 -26.01 2.17 -14.17
CA ILE A 182 -27.06 2.71 -13.29
C ILE A 182 -27.87 3.78 -14.03
N LEU A 183 -27.21 4.71 -14.70
CA LEU A 183 -27.89 5.78 -15.47
C LEU A 183 -28.75 5.20 -16.60
N LYS A 184 -28.23 4.19 -17.31
CA LYS A 184 -29.01 3.49 -18.35
C LYS A 184 -30.27 2.83 -17.79
N TYR A 185 -30.13 2.17 -16.63
CA TYR A 185 -31.26 1.53 -15.95
C TYR A 185 -32.31 2.55 -15.46
N LEU A 186 -31.88 3.65 -14.85
CA LEU A 186 -32.77 4.72 -14.38
C LEU A 186 -33.51 5.41 -15.54
N LYS A 187 -32.88 5.61 -16.68
CA LYS A 187 -33.54 6.15 -17.87
C LYS A 187 -34.68 5.26 -18.38
N VAL A 188 -34.58 3.93 -18.22
CA VAL A 188 -35.63 2.98 -18.63
C VAL A 188 -36.81 2.99 -17.64
N ILE A 189 -36.55 3.29 -16.35
CA ILE A 189 -37.64 3.31 -15.35
C ILE A 189 -38.38 4.66 -15.32
N LEU A 190 -37.73 5.76 -15.71
CA LEU A 190 -38.28 7.11 -15.65
C LEU A 190 -38.96 7.56 -16.94
N LEU A 191 -38.97 6.74 -17.99
CA LEU A 191 -39.73 6.90 -19.26
C LEU A 191 -40.90 5.92 -19.30
#